data_d7d1415fecf9782df99325180b3f8605
#
_entry.id   d7d1415fecf9782df99325180b3f8605
#
_cell.length_a   1.000
_cell.length_b   1.000
_cell.length_c   1.000
_cell.angle_alpha   90.00
_cell.angle_beta   90.00
_cell.angle_gamma   90.00
#
_symmetry.space_group_name_H-M   'P 1'
#
loop_
_entity.id
_entity.type
_entity.pdbx_description
1 polymer ?
#
loop_
_entity_poly.entity_id
_entity_poly.type
_entity_poly.pdbx_seq_one_letter_code
_entity_poly.pdbx_strand_id
1 'polypeptide(L)'
;AVEGAKIAAADMGANLGFGALLRSYRFDKYRTKEPKEKKPLLKALKVLCPTSAKAKATFADMEKVADGVFFTRDLVSEPANVLYPATLAKEAQALKKLGVKVTVLGEKEMAKLGMGALLGVGQGSARESKMVIMEWTGVPKSKAAKAQQPVAFVGKGVTFDTGGISIKPSAGMEDMKWDM
;
A
#
# COMPACT_ATOMS: atom_id res chain seq x y z
N ALA A 1 17.03 -27.38 8.08
CA ALA A 1 17.91 -26.95 7.00
C ALA A 1 17.16 -27.15 5.68
N VAL A 2 17.17 -26.16 4.80
CA VAL A 2 16.64 -26.34 3.43
C VAL A 2 17.82 -26.84 2.61
N GLU A 3 17.95 -28.16 2.50
CA GLU A 3 18.96 -28.80 1.67
C GLU A 3 18.73 -28.50 0.19
N GLY A 4 19.78 -28.18 -0.55
CA GLY A 4 19.76 -27.93 -1.99
C GLY A 4 19.36 -26.51 -2.42
N ALA A 5 19.09 -25.59 -1.51
CA ALA A 5 18.82 -24.21 -1.87
C ALA A 5 20.09 -23.47 -2.34
N LYS A 6 20.04 -22.91 -3.57
CA LYS A 6 21.14 -22.08 -4.12
C LYS A 6 21.19 -20.67 -3.54
N ILE A 7 20.46 -20.41 -2.44
CA ILE A 7 20.34 -19.09 -1.79
C ILE A 7 21.27 -19.06 -0.59
N ALA A 8 22.00 -17.96 -0.41
CA ALA A 8 22.89 -17.78 0.74
C ALA A 8 22.09 -17.86 2.06
N ALA A 9 22.70 -18.45 3.11
CA ALA A 9 22.03 -18.66 4.40
C ALA A 9 21.47 -17.37 5.02
N ALA A 10 22.18 -16.24 4.86
CA ALA A 10 21.73 -14.94 5.32
C ALA A 10 20.44 -14.50 4.62
N ASP A 11 20.39 -14.63 3.30
CA ASP A 11 19.25 -14.20 2.49
C ASP A 11 18.04 -15.12 2.75
N MET A 12 18.28 -16.42 2.89
CA MET A 12 17.26 -17.38 3.31
C MET A 12 16.67 -17.01 4.67
N GLY A 13 17.52 -16.70 5.65
CA GLY A 13 17.10 -16.29 6.99
C GLY A 13 16.26 -15.00 6.97
N ALA A 14 16.68 -14.01 6.19
CA ALA A 14 15.94 -12.75 6.02
C ALA A 14 14.59 -12.98 5.34
N ASN A 15 14.54 -13.78 4.26
CA ASN A 15 13.30 -14.08 3.54
C ASN A 15 12.30 -14.88 4.40
N LEU A 16 12.77 -15.82 5.22
CA LEU A 16 11.90 -16.54 6.17
C LEU A 16 11.27 -15.58 7.19
N GLY A 17 12.08 -14.67 7.75
CA GLY A 17 11.60 -13.63 8.65
C GLY A 17 10.58 -12.71 7.97
N PHE A 18 10.86 -12.27 6.75
CA PHE A 18 10.01 -11.40 5.97
C PHE A 18 8.67 -12.07 5.63
N GLY A 19 8.69 -13.33 5.16
CA GLY A 19 7.47 -14.09 4.87
C GLY A 19 6.60 -14.27 6.11
N ALA A 20 7.22 -14.57 7.27
CA ALA A 20 6.50 -14.67 8.54
C ALA A 20 5.88 -13.33 8.95
N LEU A 21 6.62 -12.23 8.79
CA LEU A 21 6.13 -10.87 9.05
C LEU A 21 4.91 -10.56 8.16
N LEU A 22 5.03 -10.77 6.85
CA LEU A 22 3.90 -10.54 5.93
C LEU A 22 2.67 -11.40 6.26
N ARG A 23 2.89 -12.66 6.72
CA ARG A 23 1.79 -13.56 7.13
C ARG A 23 1.14 -13.13 8.44
N SER A 24 1.84 -12.39 9.29
CA SER A 24 1.31 -11.91 10.57
C SER A 24 0.27 -10.80 10.45
N TYR A 25 0.15 -10.18 9.27
CA TYR A 25 -0.80 -9.10 9.03
C TYR A 25 -2.24 -9.51 9.34
N ARG A 26 -2.94 -8.62 10.03
CA ARG A 26 -4.37 -8.73 10.31
C ARG A 26 -5.01 -7.34 10.23
N PHE A 27 -6.15 -7.30 9.56
CA PHE A 27 -7.04 -6.14 9.66
C PHE A 27 -8.16 -6.46 10.66
N ASP A 28 -7.94 -6.08 11.91
CA ASP A 28 -8.88 -6.37 13.01
C ASP A 28 -9.42 -5.12 13.71
N LYS A 29 -9.16 -3.95 13.14
CA LYS A 29 -9.55 -2.63 13.64
C LYS A 29 -11.01 -2.54 14.09
N TYR A 30 -11.90 -3.23 13.41
CA TYR A 30 -13.35 -3.21 13.70
C TYR A 30 -13.84 -4.47 14.42
N ARG A 31 -12.96 -5.41 14.76
CA ARG A 31 -13.31 -6.66 15.44
C ARG A 31 -13.30 -6.50 16.96
N THR A 32 -14.32 -5.82 17.50
CA THR A 32 -14.39 -5.48 18.94
C THR A 32 -14.76 -6.66 19.85
N LYS A 33 -15.36 -7.72 19.29
CA LYS A 33 -15.87 -8.90 20.05
C LYS A 33 -15.26 -10.22 19.59
N GLU A 34 -13.99 -10.21 19.15
CA GLU A 34 -13.35 -11.45 18.72
C GLU A 34 -13.02 -12.36 19.91
N PRO A 35 -13.47 -13.64 19.89
CA PRO A 35 -13.14 -14.62 20.92
C PRO A 35 -11.62 -14.82 21.02
N LYS A 36 -11.12 -15.07 22.25
CA LYS A 36 -9.68 -15.24 22.50
C LYS A 36 -9.06 -16.37 21.68
N GLU A 37 -9.83 -17.44 21.46
CA GLU A 37 -9.42 -18.64 20.73
C GLU A 37 -9.16 -18.38 19.22
N LYS A 38 -9.75 -17.30 18.68
CA LYS A 38 -9.57 -16.87 17.29
C LYS A 38 -8.39 -15.92 17.10
N LYS A 39 -7.80 -15.43 18.19
CA LYS A 39 -6.62 -14.58 18.12
C LYS A 39 -5.35 -15.40 17.83
N PRO A 40 -4.39 -14.86 17.09
CA PRO A 40 -3.14 -15.55 16.83
C PRO A 40 -2.41 -15.90 18.11
N LEU A 41 -1.98 -17.16 18.24
CA LEU A 41 -1.21 -17.66 19.38
C LEU A 41 0.28 -17.34 19.25
N LEU A 42 0.79 -17.29 18.01
CA LEU A 42 2.21 -17.02 17.73
C LEU A 42 2.55 -15.56 18.03
N LYS A 43 3.40 -15.35 19.05
CA LYS A 43 3.84 -14.01 19.47
C LYS A 43 5.23 -13.64 18.97
N ALA A 44 6.07 -14.64 18.69
CA ALA A 44 7.44 -14.43 18.25
C ALA A 44 7.90 -15.62 17.39
N LEU A 45 8.74 -15.31 16.40
CA LEU A 45 9.44 -16.28 15.58
C LEU A 45 10.95 -15.98 15.68
N LYS A 46 11.75 -17.00 16.03
CA LYS A 46 13.21 -16.91 15.99
C LYS A 46 13.74 -17.70 14.81
N VAL A 47 14.42 -17.03 13.90
CA VAL A 47 15.10 -17.65 12.75
C VAL A 47 16.57 -17.85 13.14
N LEU A 48 17.00 -19.10 13.20
CA LEU A 48 18.39 -19.44 13.46
C LEU A 48 19.16 -19.47 12.14
N CYS A 49 20.23 -18.69 12.07
CA CYS A 49 21.03 -18.55 10.86
C CYS A 49 22.53 -18.43 11.24
N PRO A 50 23.45 -19.18 10.58
CA PRO A 50 24.89 -19.10 10.86
C PRO A 50 25.46 -17.68 10.65
N THR A 51 24.88 -16.91 9.73
CA THR A 51 25.27 -15.54 9.39
C THR A 51 24.23 -14.53 9.86
N SER A 52 23.81 -14.63 11.12
CA SER A 52 22.68 -13.87 11.69
C SER A 52 22.83 -12.34 11.55
N ALA A 53 24.03 -11.79 11.70
CA ALA A 53 24.26 -10.34 11.56
C ALA A 53 23.93 -9.86 10.13
N LYS A 54 24.37 -10.59 9.09
CA LYS A 54 24.08 -10.29 7.70
C LYS A 54 22.58 -10.46 7.40
N ALA A 55 21.99 -11.55 7.89
CA ALA A 55 20.55 -11.80 7.75
C ALA A 55 19.71 -10.66 8.36
N LYS A 56 20.09 -10.17 9.55
CA LYS A 56 19.44 -9.04 10.21
C LYS A 56 19.55 -7.75 9.41
N ALA A 57 20.71 -7.46 8.82
CA ALA A 57 20.90 -6.28 7.97
C ALA A 57 20.00 -6.33 6.71
N THR A 58 19.99 -7.48 6.01
CA THR A 58 19.08 -7.68 4.86
C THR A 58 17.61 -7.58 5.25
N PHE A 59 17.23 -8.14 6.40
CA PHE A 59 15.86 -8.10 6.90
C PHE A 59 15.39 -6.68 7.24
N ALA A 60 16.28 -5.81 7.72
CA ALA A 60 15.94 -4.44 8.08
C ALA A 60 15.37 -3.62 6.89
N ASP A 61 15.89 -3.84 5.68
CA ASP A 61 15.34 -3.24 4.46
C ASP A 61 14.00 -3.86 4.08
N MET A 62 13.88 -5.20 4.20
CA MET A 62 12.63 -5.92 3.95
C MET A 62 11.52 -5.52 4.92
N GLU A 63 11.85 -5.21 6.18
CA GLU A 63 10.91 -4.72 7.17
C GLU A 63 10.24 -3.42 6.72
N LYS A 64 10.98 -2.49 6.10
CA LYS A 64 10.44 -1.26 5.53
C LYS A 64 9.51 -1.53 4.35
N VAL A 65 9.81 -2.55 3.55
CA VAL A 65 8.89 -3.01 2.49
C VAL A 65 7.61 -3.59 3.11
N ALA A 66 7.72 -4.37 4.20
CA ALA A 66 6.56 -4.90 4.91
C ALA A 66 5.66 -3.78 5.48
N ASP A 67 6.26 -2.72 6.03
CA ASP A 67 5.53 -1.53 6.51
C ASP A 67 4.67 -0.93 5.36
N GLY A 68 5.24 -0.80 4.17
CA GLY A 68 4.53 -0.32 2.98
C GLY A 68 3.41 -1.26 2.52
N VAL A 69 3.67 -2.57 2.56
CA VAL A 69 2.66 -3.59 2.23
C VAL A 69 1.50 -3.55 3.24
N PHE A 70 1.78 -3.41 4.52
CA PHE A 70 0.75 -3.33 5.56
C PHE A 70 -0.07 -2.05 5.42
N PHE A 71 0.58 -0.93 5.16
CA PHE A 71 -0.09 0.33 4.88
C PHE A 71 -1.06 0.19 3.68
N THR A 72 -0.62 -0.42 2.59
CA THR A 72 -1.47 -0.67 1.43
C THR A 72 -2.65 -1.58 1.77
N ARG A 73 -2.40 -2.67 2.50
CA ARG A 73 -3.46 -3.61 2.93
C ARG A 73 -4.48 -2.95 3.85
N ASP A 74 -4.04 -2.07 4.75
CA ASP A 74 -4.95 -1.29 5.61
C ASP A 74 -5.86 -0.40 4.76
N LEU A 75 -5.31 0.33 3.78
CA LEU A 75 -6.09 1.17 2.88
C LEU A 75 -7.11 0.37 2.06
N VAL A 76 -6.71 -0.78 1.52
CA VAL A 76 -7.61 -1.67 0.75
C VAL A 76 -8.71 -2.25 1.64
N SER A 77 -8.42 -2.51 2.91
CA SER A 77 -9.36 -3.12 3.86
C SER A 77 -10.29 -2.11 4.54
N GLU A 78 -9.96 -0.81 4.51
CA GLU A 78 -10.83 0.23 5.10
C GLU A 78 -12.16 0.33 4.37
N PRO A 79 -13.30 0.40 5.08
CA PRO A 79 -14.61 0.58 4.45
C PRO A 79 -14.70 1.90 3.65
N ALA A 80 -15.49 1.91 2.59
CA ALA A 80 -15.60 3.07 1.68
C ALA A 80 -16.21 4.33 2.32
N ASN A 81 -16.92 4.18 3.43
CA ASN A 81 -17.40 5.32 4.23
C ASN A 81 -16.29 5.98 5.06
N VAL A 82 -15.19 5.27 5.30
CA VAL A 82 -13.98 5.75 5.98
C VAL A 82 -12.92 6.16 4.96
N LEU A 83 -12.63 5.29 3.99
CA LEU A 83 -11.68 5.57 2.92
C LEU A 83 -12.40 5.89 1.61
N TYR A 84 -12.39 7.16 1.25
CA TYR A 84 -12.90 7.74 0.01
C TYR A 84 -11.83 8.70 -0.57
N PRO A 85 -11.98 9.27 -1.77
CA PRO A 85 -10.89 9.97 -2.44
C PRO A 85 -10.16 11.00 -1.59
N ALA A 86 -10.87 11.82 -0.82
CA ALA A 86 -10.25 12.85 0.02
C ALA A 86 -9.45 12.25 1.19
N THR A 87 -9.94 11.20 1.83
CA THR A 87 -9.23 10.53 2.93
C THR A 87 -8.06 9.70 2.41
N LEU A 88 -8.17 9.05 1.25
CA LEU A 88 -7.05 8.37 0.60
C LEU A 88 -5.94 9.39 0.26
N ALA A 89 -6.30 10.57 -0.28
CA ALA A 89 -5.33 11.63 -0.53
C ALA A 89 -4.65 12.12 0.76
N LYS A 90 -5.37 12.18 1.88
CA LYS A 90 -4.81 12.52 3.19
C LYS A 90 -3.81 11.48 3.67
N GLU A 91 -4.08 10.19 3.50
CA GLU A 91 -3.13 9.12 3.81
C GLU A 91 -1.85 9.24 2.96
N ALA A 92 -1.99 9.52 1.67
CA ALA A 92 -0.82 9.79 0.82
C ALA A 92 -0.03 11.03 1.30
N GLN A 93 -0.70 12.08 1.76
CA GLN A 93 -0.02 13.26 2.33
C GLN A 93 0.79 12.95 3.60
N ALA A 94 0.42 11.92 4.36
CA ALA A 94 1.19 11.49 5.53
C ALA A 94 2.60 11.01 5.16
N LEU A 95 2.83 10.56 3.92
CA LEU A 95 4.14 10.13 3.40
C LEU A 95 5.15 11.31 3.27
N LYS A 96 4.68 12.57 3.36
CA LYS A 96 5.58 13.73 3.43
C LYS A 96 6.57 13.62 4.59
N LYS A 97 6.18 12.97 5.69
CA LYS A 97 7.06 12.71 6.85
C LYS A 97 8.27 11.83 6.49
N LEU A 98 8.15 11.06 5.42
CA LEU A 98 9.22 10.20 4.90
C LEU A 98 10.03 10.87 3.78
N GLY A 99 9.79 12.15 3.51
CA GLY A 99 10.49 12.91 2.46
C GLY A 99 9.86 12.82 1.06
N VAL A 100 8.69 12.20 0.93
CA VAL A 100 7.95 12.18 -0.34
C VAL A 100 7.30 13.53 -0.57
N LYS A 101 7.52 14.15 -1.74
CA LYS A 101 6.76 15.33 -2.15
C LYS A 101 5.39 14.88 -2.63
N VAL A 102 4.34 15.41 -2.03
CA VAL A 102 2.96 15.03 -2.35
C VAL A 102 2.17 16.27 -2.76
N THR A 103 1.60 16.22 -3.97
CA THR A 103 0.68 17.21 -4.52
C THR A 103 -0.69 16.57 -4.71
N VAL A 104 -1.74 17.26 -4.31
CA VAL A 104 -3.12 16.79 -4.47
C VAL A 104 -3.88 17.80 -5.32
N LEU A 105 -4.49 17.34 -6.40
CA LEU A 105 -5.35 18.12 -7.26
C LEU A 105 -6.82 17.78 -6.95
N GLY A 106 -7.63 18.81 -6.83
CA GLY A 106 -9.09 18.71 -6.78
C GLY A 106 -9.72 18.76 -8.16
N GLU A 107 -11.04 18.68 -8.22
CA GLU A 107 -11.78 18.66 -9.50
C GLU A 107 -11.57 19.93 -10.31
N LYS A 108 -11.48 21.10 -9.66
CA LYS A 108 -11.23 22.38 -10.33
C LYS A 108 -9.88 22.42 -11.05
N GLU A 109 -8.84 21.93 -10.40
CA GLU A 109 -7.49 21.86 -10.99
C GLU A 109 -7.45 20.84 -12.12
N MET A 110 -8.08 19.67 -11.93
CA MET A 110 -8.16 18.62 -12.95
C MET A 110 -8.96 19.08 -14.19
N ALA A 111 -10.04 19.82 -13.99
CA ALA A 111 -10.83 20.39 -15.09
C ALA A 111 -10.00 21.38 -15.92
N LYS A 112 -9.20 22.26 -15.29
CA LYS A 112 -8.28 23.18 -15.98
C LYS A 112 -7.23 22.45 -16.80
N LEU A 113 -6.85 21.25 -16.39
CA LEU A 113 -5.90 20.38 -17.10
C LEU A 113 -6.56 19.50 -18.16
N GLY A 114 -7.87 19.63 -18.39
CA GLY A 114 -8.59 18.84 -19.40
C GLY A 114 -8.79 17.37 -19.03
N MET A 115 -8.73 17.00 -17.75
CA MET A 115 -8.84 15.61 -17.28
C MET A 115 -10.30 15.11 -17.24
N GLY A 116 -11.03 15.28 -18.34
CA GLY A 116 -12.46 14.96 -18.41
C GLY A 116 -12.78 13.50 -18.16
N ALA A 117 -11.96 12.57 -18.65
CA ALA A 117 -12.16 11.13 -18.44
C ALA A 117 -12.08 10.75 -16.94
N LEU A 118 -11.12 11.30 -16.21
CA LEU A 118 -10.99 11.07 -14.77
C LEU A 118 -12.20 11.65 -14.02
N LEU A 119 -12.59 12.88 -14.34
CA LEU A 119 -13.74 13.55 -13.74
C LEU A 119 -15.04 12.80 -14.04
N GLY A 120 -15.18 12.25 -15.25
CA GLY A 120 -16.33 11.44 -15.65
C GLY A 120 -16.52 10.19 -14.79
N VAL A 121 -15.45 9.55 -14.35
CA VAL A 121 -15.51 8.37 -13.45
C VAL A 121 -16.13 8.71 -12.10
N GLY A 122 -15.82 9.88 -11.55
CA GLY A 122 -16.32 10.31 -10.24
C GLY A 122 -17.63 11.10 -10.28
N GLN A 123 -18.15 11.42 -11.46
CA GLN A 123 -19.26 12.38 -11.65
C GLN A 123 -20.53 12.01 -10.89
N GLY A 124 -20.82 10.72 -10.73
CA GLY A 124 -21.99 10.24 -9.99
C GLY A 124 -21.80 10.16 -8.48
N SER A 125 -20.60 10.44 -7.97
CA SER A 125 -20.30 10.36 -6.54
C SER A 125 -20.58 11.68 -5.83
N ALA A 126 -21.10 11.60 -4.60
CA ALA A 126 -21.16 12.75 -3.69
C ALA A 126 -19.77 13.12 -3.12
N ARG A 127 -18.74 12.31 -3.38
CA ARG A 127 -17.38 12.52 -2.94
C ARG A 127 -16.53 13.01 -4.11
N GLU A 128 -15.91 14.17 -3.93
CA GLU A 128 -15.05 14.80 -4.94
C GLU A 128 -13.88 13.92 -5.32
N SER A 129 -13.62 13.77 -6.62
CA SER A 129 -12.45 13.05 -7.15
C SER A 129 -11.14 13.77 -6.77
N LYS A 130 -10.08 13.00 -6.60
CA LYS A 130 -8.74 13.54 -6.30
C LYS A 130 -7.69 12.89 -7.19
N MET A 131 -6.69 13.67 -7.60
CA MET A 131 -5.47 13.17 -8.18
C MET A 131 -4.32 13.43 -7.22
N VAL A 132 -3.56 12.39 -6.91
CA VAL A 132 -2.40 12.48 -6.02
C VAL A 132 -1.14 12.22 -6.82
N ILE A 133 -0.20 13.16 -6.77
CA ILE A 133 1.12 13.05 -7.38
C ILE A 133 2.12 12.91 -6.25
N MET A 134 2.87 11.81 -6.23
CA MET A 134 3.91 11.52 -5.26
C MET A 134 5.26 11.47 -5.97
N GLU A 135 6.21 12.27 -5.52
CA GLU A 135 7.54 12.36 -6.11
C GLU A 135 8.59 11.99 -5.06
N TRP A 136 9.42 11.03 -5.39
CA TRP A 136 10.57 10.63 -4.58
C TRP A 136 11.87 10.83 -5.37
N THR A 137 12.77 11.64 -4.84
CA THR A 137 14.08 11.90 -5.44
C THR A 137 15.15 11.36 -4.51
N GLY A 138 15.46 10.06 -4.66
CA GLY A 138 16.46 9.36 -3.85
C GLY A 138 17.89 9.48 -4.36
N VAL A 139 18.09 10.00 -5.59
CA VAL A 139 19.45 10.16 -6.15
C VAL A 139 20.03 11.50 -5.72
N PRO A 140 21.26 11.52 -5.13
CA PRO A 140 21.93 12.77 -4.79
C PRO A 140 22.10 13.67 -6.01
N LYS A 141 21.88 14.98 -5.85
CA LYS A 141 21.99 15.98 -6.94
C LYS A 141 23.32 15.93 -7.69
N SER A 142 24.41 15.61 -7.00
CA SER A 142 25.76 15.45 -7.58
C SER A 142 25.87 14.26 -8.55
N LYS A 143 25.00 13.24 -8.41
CA LYS A 143 24.93 12.07 -9.30
C LYS A 143 23.76 12.11 -10.27
N ALA A 144 22.85 13.06 -10.12
CA ALA A 144 21.73 13.28 -11.03
C ALA A 144 22.16 13.90 -12.36
N ALA A 145 23.45 14.17 -12.52
CA ALA A 145 24.01 14.64 -13.75
C ALA A 145 23.80 13.61 -14.86
N LYS A 146 23.04 14.00 -15.84
CA LYS A 146 22.78 13.31 -17.10
C LYS A 146 21.75 12.17 -17.05
N ALA A 147 20.46 12.57 -16.96
CA ALA A 147 19.37 11.84 -17.58
C ALA A 147 19.04 10.45 -17.03
N GLN A 148 18.86 10.33 -15.71
CA GLN A 148 17.95 9.30 -15.24
C GLN A 148 16.51 9.84 -15.38
N GLN A 149 15.81 9.33 -16.37
CA GLN A 149 14.37 9.61 -16.47
C GLN A 149 13.66 9.00 -15.26
N PRO A 150 12.72 9.70 -14.65
CA PRO A 150 11.95 9.16 -13.55
C PRO A 150 11.10 7.97 -14.01
N VAL A 151 10.98 6.94 -13.20
CA VAL A 151 10.00 5.87 -13.39
C VAL A 151 8.68 6.36 -12.84
N ALA A 152 7.63 6.34 -13.68
CA ALA A 152 6.28 6.70 -13.27
C ALA A 152 5.43 5.45 -13.05
N PHE A 153 4.77 5.38 -11.90
CA PHE A 153 3.74 4.40 -11.60
C PHE A 153 2.38 5.11 -11.65
N VAL A 154 1.45 4.58 -12.42
CA VAL A 154 0.11 5.14 -12.56
C VAL A 154 -0.89 4.13 -12.00
N GLY A 155 -1.67 4.53 -11.02
CA GLY A 155 -2.69 3.70 -10.39
C GLY A 155 -4.07 4.34 -10.47
N LYS A 156 -5.10 3.52 -10.69
CA LYS A 156 -6.50 3.91 -10.59
C LYS A 156 -6.98 3.56 -9.17
N GLY A 157 -7.01 4.56 -8.28
CA GLY A 157 -7.39 4.39 -6.88
C GLY A 157 -8.90 4.42 -6.67
N VAL A 158 -9.61 3.43 -7.16
CA VAL A 158 -11.08 3.30 -6.94
C VAL A 158 -11.32 2.88 -5.49
N THR A 159 -11.93 3.73 -4.69
CA THR A 159 -12.18 3.44 -3.28
C THR A 159 -13.40 2.53 -3.06
N PHE A 160 -14.34 2.53 -3.99
CA PHE A 160 -15.45 1.57 -4.08
C PHE A 160 -16.15 1.70 -5.44
N ASP A 161 -16.41 0.58 -6.12
CA ASP A 161 -17.07 0.58 -7.43
C ASP A 161 -18.47 -0.07 -7.35
N THR A 162 -19.51 0.78 -7.33
CA THR A 162 -20.92 0.33 -7.37
C THR A 162 -21.41 -0.01 -8.78
N GLY A 163 -20.62 0.27 -9.82
CA GLY A 163 -21.00 0.08 -11.23
C GLY A 163 -21.59 1.33 -11.89
N GLY A 164 -21.99 2.35 -11.14
CA GLY A 164 -22.60 3.57 -11.69
C GLY A 164 -23.99 3.32 -12.29
N ILE A 165 -24.23 3.75 -13.53
CA ILE A 165 -25.51 3.55 -14.25
C ILE A 165 -25.85 2.05 -14.37
N SER A 166 -24.86 1.21 -14.64
CA SER A 166 -24.97 -0.26 -14.58
C SER A 166 -24.61 -0.74 -13.17
N ILE A 167 -25.53 -0.55 -12.24
CA ILE A 167 -25.30 -0.94 -10.85
C ILE A 167 -25.05 -2.44 -10.73
N LYS A 168 -24.01 -2.79 -9.97
CA LYS A 168 -23.63 -4.18 -9.72
C LYS A 168 -24.65 -4.87 -8.80
N PRO A 169 -24.82 -6.22 -8.91
CA PRO A 169 -25.64 -6.99 -7.97
C PRO A 169 -25.16 -6.80 -6.52
N SER A 170 -26.07 -6.87 -5.56
CA SER A 170 -25.73 -6.74 -4.14
C SER A 170 -24.85 -7.90 -3.63
N ALA A 171 -25.03 -9.10 -4.19
CA ALA A 171 -24.20 -10.26 -3.86
C ALA A 171 -22.78 -10.06 -4.37
N GLY A 172 -21.79 -10.08 -3.47
CA GLY A 172 -20.37 -9.86 -3.79
C GLY A 172 -19.99 -8.39 -4.00
N MET A 173 -20.93 -7.44 -3.80
CA MET A 173 -20.61 -6.02 -3.96
C MET A 173 -19.58 -5.53 -2.92
N GLU A 174 -19.49 -6.17 -1.76
CA GLU A 174 -18.48 -5.89 -0.75
C GLU A 174 -17.05 -6.08 -1.26
N ASP A 175 -16.84 -6.98 -2.22
CA ASP A 175 -15.54 -7.24 -2.85
C ASP A 175 -15.07 -6.06 -3.72
N MET A 176 -15.99 -5.18 -4.13
CA MET A 176 -15.67 -4.00 -4.94
C MET A 176 -14.84 -2.96 -4.18
N LYS A 177 -14.61 -3.16 -2.89
CA LYS A 177 -13.64 -2.40 -2.12
C LYS A 177 -12.20 -2.72 -2.54
N TRP A 178 -11.96 -3.90 -3.09
CA TRP A 178 -10.63 -4.36 -3.51
C TRP A 178 -10.28 -4.00 -4.95
N ASP A 179 -11.11 -3.21 -5.63
CA ASP A 179 -10.83 -2.66 -6.96
C ASP A 179 -9.76 -1.53 -6.96
N MET A 180 -9.27 -1.18 -5.78
CA MET A 180 -8.29 -0.12 -5.55
C MET A 180 -6.86 -0.57 -5.88
#